data_92b8c1eff93aca4f48f5e4a15d8ba2ad
#
_entry.id   92b8c1eff93aca4f48f5e4a15d8ba2ad
#
_cell.length_a   1.000
_cell.length_b   1.000
_cell.length_c   1.000
_cell.angle_alpha   90.00
_cell.angle_beta   90.00
_cell.angle_gamma   90.00
#
_symmetry.space_group_name_H-M   'P 1'
#
loop_
_entity.id
_entity.type
_entity.pdbx_description
1 polymer ?
#
loop_
_entity_poly.entity_id
_entity_poly.type
_entity_poly.pdbx_seq_one_letter_code
_entity_poly.pdbx_strand_id
1 'polypeptide(L)'
;RNDVELIFTDKKGNKTRETFNYVYLTNYNKVVDSAYTGTDGEEVNGIPTYKTVQAAVDSVASDNTRRVIILVKEGDYEEHLVVKSPYITLIGEDSEKTRIYYDVKELAGGDMSLRCAVRIDKTATGFSAENLTIENTYNYLGDGTKSNESADALRNDANETSYINLRILGYQDTLCANGGTQYYYKCYIAGNVDFIYGNEPRALFNDCKLVFRYNANKNSGYVS
;
A
#
# COMPACT_ATOMS: atom_id res chain seq x y z
N ARG A 1 15.75 21.91 -4.83
CA ARG A 1 15.68 22.35 -3.43
C ARG A 1 14.42 23.20 -3.31
N ASN A 2 13.49 22.79 -2.47
CA ASN A 2 12.23 23.49 -2.30
C ASN A 2 12.19 23.99 -0.85
N ASP A 3 11.82 25.25 -0.69
CA ASP A 3 11.68 25.88 0.62
C ASP A 3 10.19 26.04 0.92
N VAL A 4 9.77 25.55 2.08
CA VAL A 4 8.42 25.77 2.62
C VAL A 4 8.54 26.72 3.79
N GLU A 5 7.88 27.87 3.69
CA GLU A 5 7.77 28.83 4.78
C GLU A 5 6.44 28.58 5.53
N LEU A 6 6.51 28.27 6.82
CA LEU A 6 5.36 28.25 7.71
C LEU A 6 5.28 29.57 8.47
N ILE A 7 4.14 30.25 8.38
CA ILE A 7 3.88 31.50 9.09
C ILE A 7 2.85 31.23 10.19
N PHE A 8 3.29 31.30 11.42
CA PHE A 8 2.40 31.23 12.59
C PHE A 8 1.99 32.64 13.00
N THR A 9 0.71 32.89 13.14
CA THR A 9 0.17 34.16 13.60
C THR A 9 -0.55 33.97 14.93
N ASP A 10 -0.14 34.68 15.97
CA ASP A 10 -0.81 34.64 17.26
C ASP A 10 -2.10 35.49 17.27
N LYS A 11 -2.87 35.41 18.37
CA LYS A 11 -4.11 36.18 18.50
C LYS A 11 -3.93 37.70 18.55
N LYS A 12 -2.68 38.19 18.72
CA LYS A 12 -2.31 39.61 18.73
C LYS A 12 -1.79 40.08 17.38
N GLY A 13 -1.70 39.16 16.39
CA GLY A 13 -1.21 39.46 15.04
C GLY A 13 0.31 39.34 14.89
N ASN A 14 1.05 38.91 15.91
CA ASN A 14 2.48 38.66 15.78
C ASN A 14 2.73 37.44 14.90
N LYS A 15 3.75 37.52 14.04
CA LYS A 15 4.08 36.46 13.08
C LYS A 15 5.43 35.87 13.40
N THR A 16 5.49 34.56 13.52
CA THR A 16 6.73 33.77 13.55
C THR A 16 6.85 33.02 12.25
N ARG A 17 8.04 32.99 11.65
CA ARG A 17 8.32 32.31 10.40
C ARG A 17 9.33 31.22 10.63
N GLU A 18 9.01 30.02 10.16
CA GLU A 18 9.91 28.87 10.14
C GLU A 18 10.10 28.43 8.70
N THR A 19 11.33 28.27 8.25
CA THR A 19 11.63 27.81 6.90
C THR A 19 12.19 26.40 6.94
N PHE A 20 11.52 25.51 6.23
CA PHE A 20 11.95 24.12 6.07
C PHE A 20 12.47 23.92 4.66
N ASN A 21 13.69 23.43 4.56
CA ASN A 21 14.24 23.00 3.28
C ASN A 21 13.91 21.51 3.08
N TYR A 22 13.23 21.16 1.99
CA TYR A 22 13.10 19.77 1.59
C TYR A 22 13.70 19.56 0.19
N VAL A 23 14.32 18.42 0.04
CA VAL A 23 14.82 17.96 -1.27
C VAL A 23 13.81 16.98 -1.80
N TYR A 24 13.20 17.28 -2.93
CA TYR A 24 12.47 16.27 -3.67
C TYR A 24 13.51 15.28 -4.19
N LEU A 25 13.57 14.11 -3.59
CA LEU A 25 14.46 13.06 -4.06
C LEU A 25 13.82 12.47 -5.33
N THR A 26 14.28 12.95 -6.47
CA THR A 26 13.94 12.40 -7.80
C THR A 26 14.73 11.12 -8.10
N ASN A 27 15.64 10.73 -7.22
CA ASN A 27 16.48 9.56 -7.42
C ASN A 27 15.85 8.35 -6.75
N TYR A 28 15.31 7.48 -7.56
CA TYR A 28 14.92 6.14 -7.13
C TYR A 28 16.15 5.26 -6.93
N ASN A 29 16.11 4.40 -5.91
CA ASN A 29 17.17 3.44 -5.65
C ASN A 29 17.02 2.21 -6.55
N LYS A 30 15.79 1.91 -6.97
CA LYS A 30 15.43 0.76 -7.79
C LYS A 30 14.24 1.11 -8.68
N VAL A 31 14.09 0.39 -9.78
CA VAL A 31 12.94 0.48 -10.68
C VAL A 31 12.32 -0.89 -10.86
N VAL A 32 11.01 -0.98 -10.85
CA VAL A 32 10.25 -2.16 -11.27
C VAL A 32 9.53 -1.82 -12.58
N ASP A 33 9.69 -2.66 -13.58
CA ASP A 33 9.09 -2.53 -14.90
C ASP A 33 8.65 -3.90 -15.40
N SER A 34 7.34 -4.14 -15.50
CA SER A 34 6.80 -5.41 -15.97
C SER A 34 7.17 -5.73 -17.43
N ALA A 35 7.54 -4.72 -18.23
CA ALA A 35 8.01 -4.89 -19.59
C ALA A 35 9.53 -5.14 -19.69
N TYR A 36 10.26 -5.09 -18.56
CA TYR A 36 11.70 -5.32 -18.57
C TYR A 36 12.04 -6.78 -18.88
N THR A 37 12.93 -6.99 -19.85
CA THR A 37 13.32 -8.33 -20.32
C THR A 37 14.72 -8.77 -19.88
N GLY A 38 15.49 -7.88 -19.23
CA GLY A 38 16.84 -8.18 -18.73
C GLY A 38 16.85 -9.05 -17.47
N THR A 39 17.96 -9.09 -16.76
CA THR A 39 18.10 -9.82 -15.49
C THR A 39 17.73 -8.93 -14.31
N ASP A 40 16.98 -9.46 -13.35
CA ASP A 40 16.62 -8.71 -12.15
C ASP A 40 17.87 -8.21 -11.41
N GLY A 41 17.84 -6.90 -11.07
CA GLY A 41 18.97 -6.23 -10.42
C GLY A 41 20.06 -5.71 -11.37
N GLU A 42 19.97 -5.98 -12.66
CA GLU A 42 20.84 -5.37 -13.67
C GLU A 42 20.57 -3.87 -13.77
N GLU A 43 21.61 -3.07 -13.90
CA GLU A 43 21.50 -1.62 -13.98
C GLU A 43 21.05 -1.15 -15.37
N VAL A 44 19.93 -0.45 -15.41
CA VAL A 44 19.46 0.31 -16.57
C VAL A 44 19.64 1.78 -16.26
N ASN A 45 20.47 2.47 -17.04
CA ASN A 45 20.85 3.87 -16.79
C ASN A 45 21.38 4.11 -15.36
N GLY A 46 22.14 3.17 -14.81
CA GLY A 46 22.74 3.26 -13.48
C GLY A 46 21.77 2.97 -12.31
N ILE A 47 20.58 2.42 -12.59
CA ILE A 47 19.59 2.05 -11.56
C ILE A 47 19.23 0.59 -11.69
N PRO A 48 19.36 -0.22 -10.62
CA PRO A 48 18.93 -1.62 -10.60
C PRO A 48 17.46 -1.76 -10.96
N THR A 49 17.16 -2.56 -11.98
CA THR A 49 15.82 -2.74 -12.54
C THR A 49 15.34 -4.18 -12.36
N TYR A 50 14.08 -4.35 -12.05
CA TYR A 50 13.43 -5.62 -11.72
C TYR A 50 12.13 -5.79 -12.53
N LYS A 51 11.75 -7.03 -12.78
CA LYS A 51 10.49 -7.38 -13.46
C LYS A 51 9.30 -7.36 -12.52
N THR A 52 9.53 -7.71 -11.25
CA THR A 52 8.49 -7.88 -10.23
C THR A 52 8.76 -6.99 -9.01
N VAL A 53 7.69 -6.60 -8.33
CA VAL A 53 7.80 -5.82 -7.09
C VAL A 53 8.43 -6.69 -6.01
N GLN A 54 8.07 -7.99 -5.94
CA GLN A 54 8.64 -8.90 -4.95
C GLN A 54 10.17 -9.01 -5.10
N ALA A 55 10.70 -9.17 -6.32
CA ALA A 55 12.14 -9.22 -6.53
C ALA A 55 12.86 -7.94 -6.09
N ALA A 56 12.25 -6.78 -6.33
CA ALA A 56 12.82 -5.50 -5.91
C ALA A 56 12.83 -5.34 -4.38
N VAL A 57 11.75 -5.71 -3.68
CA VAL A 57 11.71 -5.61 -2.19
C VAL A 57 12.60 -6.65 -1.54
N ASP A 58 12.71 -7.87 -2.08
CA ASP A 58 13.58 -8.93 -1.57
C ASP A 58 15.07 -8.60 -1.70
N SER A 59 15.41 -7.72 -2.64
CA SER A 59 16.78 -7.23 -2.80
C SER A 59 17.21 -6.21 -1.74
N VAL A 60 16.30 -5.78 -0.85
CA VAL A 60 16.59 -4.90 0.29
C VAL A 60 16.91 -5.75 1.51
N ALA A 61 18.06 -5.50 2.14
CA ALA A 61 18.50 -6.26 3.29
C ALA A 61 17.49 -6.19 4.46
N SER A 62 17.31 -7.29 5.17
CA SER A 62 16.39 -7.40 6.31
C SER A 62 16.76 -6.52 7.51
N ASP A 63 18.02 -6.13 7.61
CA ASP A 63 18.58 -5.21 8.62
C ASP A 63 18.75 -3.78 8.08
N ASN A 64 18.08 -3.45 6.97
CA ASN A 64 18.14 -2.12 6.36
C ASN A 64 17.73 -1.02 7.34
N THR A 65 18.51 0.06 7.38
CA THR A 65 18.30 1.21 8.27
C THR A 65 18.08 2.52 7.52
N ARG A 66 18.06 2.49 6.19
CA ARG A 66 17.92 3.68 5.34
C ARG A 66 16.71 3.53 4.42
N ARG A 67 16.09 4.67 4.11
CA ARG A 67 14.99 4.70 3.14
C ARG A 67 15.47 4.20 1.77
N VAL A 68 14.80 3.17 1.25
CA VAL A 68 14.97 2.66 -0.11
C VAL A 68 13.71 2.99 -0.89
N ILE A 69 13.87 3.80 -1.95
CA ILE A 69 12.76 4.22 -2.81
C ILE A 69 12.76 3.36 -4.06
N ILE A 70 11.65 2.69 -4.32
CA ILE A 70 11.43 1.81 -5.47
C ILE A 70 10.32 2.43 -6.32
N LEU A 71 10.68 2.86 -7.53
CA LEU A 71 9.70 3.27 -8.54
C LEU A 71 9.06 2.02 -9.15
N VAL A 72 7.74 1.96 -9.14
CA VAL A 72 6.96 0.93 -9.83
C VAL A 72 6.31 1.58 -11.04
N LYS A 73 6.73 1.21 -12.23
CA LYS A 73 6.20 1.76 -13.49
C LYS A 73 4.74 1.37 -13.71
N GLU A 74 4.06 2.11 -14.59
CA GLU A 74 2.72 1.74 -15.06
C GLU A 74 2.72 0.28 -15.55
N GLY A 75 1.74 -0.49 -15.10
CA GLY A 75 1.59 -1.90 -15.44
C GLY A 75 0.77 -2.69 -14.42
N ASP A 76 0.41 -3.88 -14.80
CA ASP A 76 -0.27 -4.86 -13.98
C ASP A 76 0.74 -5.88 -13.44
N TYR A 77 0.84 -5.97 -12.12
CA TYR A 77 1.73 -6.86 -11.39
C TYR A 77 0.89 -7.90 -10.63
N GLU A 78 0.77 -9.09 -11.21
CA GLU A 78 0.08 -10.22 -10.58
C GLU A 78 1.01 -10.91 -9.60
N GLU A 79 0.99 -10.45 -8.35
CA GLU A 79 1.92 -10.88 -7.31
C GLU A 79 1.25 -10.99 -5.95
N HIS A 80 1.52 -12.08 -5.23
CA HIS A 80 1.33 -12.14 -3.78
C HIS A 80 2.53 -11.48 -3.11
N LEU A 81 2.45 -10.16 -2.89
CA LEU A 81 3.57 -9.36 -2.39
C LEU A 81 3.68 -9.44 -0.87
N VAL A 82 4.87 -9.82 -0.37
CA VAL A 82 5.20 -9.79 1.07
C VAL A 82 6.43 -8.92 1.31
N VAL A 83 6.25 -7.80 2.01
CA VAL A 83 7.34 -6.89 2.38
C VAL A 83 7.79 -7.19 3.80
N LYS A 84 9.09 -7.51 3.97
CA LYS A 84 9.69 -7.84 5.28
C LYS A 84 10.78 -6.87 5.71
N SER A 85 11.44 -6.21 4.75
CA SER A 85 12.55 -5.29 5.03
C SER A 85 12.03 -3.90 5.41
N PRO A 86 12.63 -3.24 6.42
CA PRO A 86 12.18 -1.94 6.88
C PRO A 86 12.56 -0.80 5.93
N TYR A 87 11.88 0.35 6.09
CA TYR A 87 12.16 1.62 5.41
C TYR A 87 12.09 1.56 3.87
N ILE A 88 11.25 0.71 3.31
CA ILE A 88 10.95 0.69 1.87
C ILE A 88 9.84 1.69 1.56
N THR A 89 9.98 2.43 0.47
CA THR A 89 8.90 3.22 -0.15
C THR A 89 8.67 2.71 -1.57
N LEU A 90 7.44 2.27 -1.85
CA LEU A 90 6.98 1.98 -3.21
C LEU A 90 6.30 3.23 -3.77
N ILE A 91 6.70 3.68 -4.95
CA ILE A 91 6.06 4.81 -5.64
C ILE A 91 5.60 4.33 -7.01
N GLY A 92 4.28 4.29 -7.23
CA GLY A 92 3.70 4.06 -8.54
C GLY A 92 3.79 5.32 -9.42
N GLU A 93 3.90 5.15 -10.71
CA GLU A 93 3.84 6.29 -11.65
C GLU A 93 2.43 6.90 -11.71
N ASP A 94 1.40 6.07 -11.58
CA ASP A 94 0.00 6.51 -11.62
C ASP A 94 -0.88 5.57 -10.79
N SER A 95 -1.73 6.13 -9.93
CA SER A 95 -2.53 5.35 -8.99
C SER A 95 -3.60 4.46 -9.66
N GLU A 96 -3.97 4.72 -10.90
CA GLU A 96 -4.96 3.93 -11.64
C GLU A 96 -4.31 2.95 -12.62
N LYS A 97 -3.05 3.17 -13.00
CA LYS A 97 -2.35 2.38 -14.01
C LYS A 97 -1.20 1.54 -13.46
N THR A 98 -0.78 1.79 -12.22
CA THR A 98 0.20 0.96 -11.52
C THR A 98 -0.55 0.07 -10.54
N ARG A 99 -0.74 -1.20 -10.88
CA ARG A 99 -1.57 -2.11 -10.07
C ARG A 99 -0.80 -3.35 -9.63
N ILE A 100 -0.78 -3.58 -8.31
CA ILE A 100 -0.34 -4.84 -7.70
C ILE A 100 -1.60 -5.59 -7.29
N TYR A 101 -1.81 -6.78 -7.80
CA TYR A 101 -3.02 -7.53 -7.53
C TYR A 101 -2.76 -9.03 -7.39
N TYR A 102 -3.66 -9.69 -6.67
CA TYR A 102 -3.65 -11.15 -6.56
C TYR A 102 -5.06 -11.67 -6.28
N ASP A 103 -5.37 -12.88 -6.76
CA ASP A 103 -6.62 -13.58 -6.46
C ASP A 103 -6.38 -14.57 -5.34
N VAL A 104 -6.69 -14.19 -4.11
CA VAL A 104 -6.50 -15.06 -2.94
C VAL A 104 -7.61 -14.85 -1.91
N LYS A 105 -8.03 -15.95 -1.31
CA LYS A 105 -9.02 -15.99 -0.23
C LYS A 105 -8.52 -16.78 0.96
N GLU A 106 -9.25 -16.67 2.06
CA GLU A 106 -9.04 -17.54 3.21
C GLU A 106 -9.21 -19.02 2.83
N LEU A 107 -8.24 -19.83 3.21
CA LEU A 107 -8.31 -21.28 3.09
C LEU A 107 -8.68 -21.86 4.45
N ALA A 108 -9.60 -22.85 4.47
CA ALA A 108 -10.02 -23.52 5.68
C ALA A 108 -8.80 -24.09 6.45
N GLY A 109 -8.58 -23.61 7.69
CA GLY A 109 -7.43 -23.97 8.50
C GLY A 109 -6.09 -23.36 8.06
N GLY A 110 -6.10 -22.38 7.13
CA GLY A 110 -4.92 -21.70 6.63
C GLY A 110 -4.43 -20.56 7.52
N ASP A 111 -3.22 -20.12 7.25
CA ASP A 111 -2.65 -18.92 7.87
C ASP A 111 -3.39 -17.67 7.34
N MET A 112 -4.10 -16.99 8.22
CA MET A 112 -4.82 -15.74 7.89
C MET A 112 -3.90 -14.66 7.29
N SER A 113 -2.60 -14.72 7.56
CA SER A 113 -1.64 -13.77 7.02
C SER A 113 -1.35 -13.96 5.53
N LEU A 114 -1.78 -15.09 4.95
CA LEU A 114 -1.57 -15.43 3.55
C LEU A 114 -2.79 -15.16 2.65
N ARG A 115 -3.92 -14.72 3.22
CA ARG A 115 -5.15 -14.43 2.47
C ARG A 115 -5.19 -13.01 1.86
N CYS A 116 -4.07 -12.32 1.80
CA CYS A 116 -3.95 -10.94 1.31
C CYS A 116 -3.17 -10.87 -0.01
N ALA A 117 -3.52 -9.92 -0.86
CA ALA A 117 -2.75 -9.67 -2.07
C ALA A 117 -1.39 -9.04 -1.72
N VAL A 118 -1.39 -8.06 -0.79
CA VAL A 118 -0.18 -7.42 -0.30
C VAL A 118 -0.12 -7.50 1.22
N ARG A 119 0.98 -8.02 1.74
CA ARG A 119 1.28 -8.07 3.17
C ARG A 119 2.50 -7.23 3.52
N ILE A 120 2.32 -6.34 4.50
CA ILE A 120 3.42 -5.64 5.15
C ILE A 120 3.67 -6.33 6.48
N ASP A 121 4.73 -7.13 6.53
CA ASP A 121 5.09 -7.90 7.72
C ASP A 121 5.49 -6.98 8.88
N LYS A 122 5.32 -7.45 10.10
CA LYS A 122 5.66 -6.70 11.33
C LYS A 122 7.11 -6.19 11.37
N THR A 123 8.00 -6.81 10.62
CA THR A 123 9.42 -6.41 10.51
C THR A 123 9.65 -5.23 9.56
N ALA A 124 8.68 -4.92 8.69
CA ALA A 124 8.78 -3.86 7.69
C ALA A 124 8.43 -2.46 8.24
N THR A 125 8.93 -2.13 9.43
CA THR A 125 8.75 -0.82 10.07
C THR A 125 9.13 0.33 9.11
N GLY A 126 8.35 1.40 9.13
CA GLY A 126 8.58 2.57 8.31
C GLY A 126 8.29 2.35 6.83
N PHE A 127 7.51 1.35 6.47
CA PHE A 127 7.06 1.15 5.08
C PHE A 127 6.17 2.30 4.60
N SER A 128 6.31 2.67 3.33
CA SER A 128 5.43 3.63 2.67
C SER A 128 5.04 3.15 1.27
N ALA A 129 3.84 3.50 0.84
CA ALA A 129 3.41 3.29 -0.55
C ALA A 129 2.65 4.52 -1.06
N GLU A 130 2.91 4.90 -2.32
CA GLU A 130 2.34 6.09 -2.94
C GLU A 130 1.92 5.83 -4.38
N ASN A 131 0.80 6.44 -4.82
CA ASN A 131 0.35 6.49 -6.21
C ASN A 131 0.22 5.13 -6.91
N LEU A 132 -0.36 4.12 -6.27
CA LEU A 132 -0.60 2.81 -6.87
C LEU A 132 -1.91 2.18 -6.40
N THR A 133 -2.37 1.18 -7.12
CA THR A 133 -3.51 0.33 -6.76
C THR A 133 -3.01 -0.97 -6.13
N ILE A 134 -3.61 -1.35 -5.01
CA ILE A 134 -3.51 -2.68 -4.40
C ILE A 134 -4.89 -3.33 -4.50
N GLU A 135 -4.99 -4.50 -5.11
CA GLU A 135 -6.27 -5.15 -5.32
C GLU A 135 -6.23 -6.65 -5.00
N ASN A 136 -7.21 -7.12 -4.22
CA ASN A 136 -7.52 -8.53 -4.20
C ASN A 136 -8.70 -8.77 -5.15
N THR A 137 -8.44 -9.53 -6.22
CA THR A 137 -9.44 -9.78 -7.28
C THR A 137 -10.39 -10.91 -6.94
N TYR A 138 -10.26 -11.57 -5.79
CA TYR A 138 -11.20 -12.56 -5.34
C TYR A 138 -12.59 -11.93 -5.19
N ASN A 139 -13.47 -12.35 -6.07
CA ASN A 139 -14.82 -11.82 -6.15
C ASN A 139 -15.83 -12.88 -5.73
N TYR A 140 -16.58 -12.61 -4.66
CA TYR A 140 -17.68 -13.45 -4.23
C TYR A 140 -19.06 -12.83 -4.52
N LEU A 141 -19.17 -12.03 -5.58
CA LEU A 141 -20.39 -11.27 -5.91
C LEU A 141 -21.66 -12.10 -6.11
N GLY A 142 -21.65 -13.35 -5.70
CA GLY A 142 -22.88 -14.12 -5.59
C GLY A 142 -23.41 -14.65 -6.91
N ASP A 143 -22.54 -14.99 -7.82
CA ASP A 143 -22.85 -15.81 -8.99
C ASP A 143 -23.13 -17.28 -8.61
N GLY A 144 -23.10 -17.59 -7.29
CA GLY A 144 -23.31 -18.93 -6.74
C GLY A 144 -22.07 -19.83 -6.82
N THR A 145 -20.98 -19.38 -7.41
CA THR A 145 -19.75 -20.16 -7.58
C THR A 145 -18.70 -19.84 -6.52
N LYS A 146 -18.75 -18.67 -5.89
CA LYS A 146 -17.82 -18.26 -4.83
C LYS A 146 -18.56 -17.98 -3.52
N SER A 147 -18.04 -18.53 -2.43
CA SER A 147 -18.54 -18.28 -1.08
C SER A 147 -18.11 -16.89 -0.58
N ASN A 148 -18.80 -16.42 0.46
CA ASN A 148 -18.49 -15.18 1.16
C ASN A 148 -17.28 -15.44 2.07
N GLU A 149 -16.07 -15.19 1.58
CA GLU A 149 -14.83 -15.49 2.26
C GLU A 149 -13.96 -14.25 2.37
N SER A 150 -13.18 -14.18 3.43
CA SER A 150 -12.23 -13.10 3.70
C SER A 150 -11.11 -13.08 2.67
N ALA A 151 -10.81 -11.91 2.12
CA ALA A 151 -9.86 -11.73 1.02
C ALA A 151 -9.25 -10.33 1.08
N ASP A 152 -8.22 -10.16 1.93
CA ASP A 152 -7.61 -8.85 2.13
C ASP A 152 -6.91 -8.37 0.85
N ALA A 153 -7.11 -7.12 0.46
CA ALA A 153 -6.24 -6.51 -0.54
C ALA A 153 -4.90 -6.12 0.12
N LEU A 154 -4.98 -5.41 1.24
CA LEU A 154 -3.81 -4.99 2.01
C LEU A 154 -3.93 -5.46 3.46
N ARG A 155 -2.93 -6.20 3.94
CA ARG A 155 -2.72 -6.48 5.35
C ARG A 155 -1.46 -5.78 5.85
N ASN A 156 -1.60 -4.92 6.85
CA ASN A 156 -0.49 -4.25 7.49
C ASN A 156 -0.31 -4.68 8.95
N ASP A 157 0.75 -5.45 9.20
CA ASP A 157 1.17 -5.87 10.54
C ASP A 157 2.31 -4.98 11.10
N ALA A 158 2.85 -4.03 10.29
CA ALA A 158 4.01 -3.21 10.62
C ALA A 158 3.64 -1.90 11.35
N ASN A 159 4.65 -1.29 11.98
CA ASN A 159 4.55 0.02 12.62
C ASN A 159 5.09 1.15 11.73
N GLU A 160 4.63 2.40 11.99
CA GLU A 160 5.10 3.62 11.32
C GLU A 160 4.94 3.57 9.79
N THR A 161 3.78 3.09 9.33
CA THR A 161 3.52 2.97 7.90
C THR A 161 2.68 4.12 7.36
N SER A 162 2.87 4.45 6.08
CA SER A 162 2.09 5.49 5.41
C SER A 162 1.66 5.08 4.00
N TYR A 163 0.44 5.45 3.67
CA TYR A 163 -0.21 5.15 2.40
C TYR A 163 -0.79 6.43 1.81
N ILE A 164 -0.28 6.86 0.67
CA ILE A 164 -0.62 8.16 0.08
C ILE A 164 -1.16 7.96 -1.32
N ASN A 165 -2.37 8.48 -1.58
CA ASN A 165 -3.02 8.39 -2.89
C ASN A 165 -3.08 6.95 -3.45
N LEU A 166 -3.35 5.97 -2.55
CA LEU A 166 -3.56 4.59 -2.97
C LEU A 166 -5.03 4.32 -3.31
N ARG A 167 -5.22 3.35 -4.19
CA ARG A 167 -6.49 2.66 -4.37
C ARG A 167 -6.37 1.27 -3.75
N ILE A 168 -7.14 0.99 -2.71
CA ILE A 168 -7.16 -0.30 -2.00
C ILE A 168 -8.51 -0.94 -2.30
N LEU A 169 -8.49 -1.97 -3.13
CA LEU A 169 -9.69 -2.53 -3.74
C LEU A 169 -9.88 -4.00 -3.36
N GLY A 170 -11.06 -4.33 -2.91
CA GLY A 170 -11.44 -5.69 -2.56
C GLY A 170 -12.95 -5.81 -2.35
N TYR A 171 -13.35 -6.81 -1.60
CA TYR A 171 -14.73 -7.02 -1.20
C TYR A 171 -14.81 -7.21 0.31
N GLN A 172 -14.95 -8.45 0.84
CA GLN A 172 -14.88 -8.69 2.27
C GLN A 172 -13.45 -8.56 2.78
N ASP A 173 -13.27 -7.88 3.91
CA ASP A 173 -11.99 -7.74 4.61
C ASP A 173 -10.91 -7.01 3.79
N THR A 174 -11.28 -6.03 2.97
CA THR A 174 -10.36 -5.38 2.00
C THR A 174 -9.08 -4.84 2.62
N LEU A 175 -9.18 -4.14 3.75
CA LEU A 175 -8.03 -3.56 4.47
C LEU A 175 -7.96 -4.09 5.89
N CYS A 176 -6.94 -4.88 6.16
CA CYS A 176 -6.55 -5.30 7.51
C CYS A 176 -5.49 -4.37 8.09
N ALA A 177 -5.90 -3.34 8.84
CA ALA A 177 -5.00 -2.45 9.57
C ALA A 177 -4.64 -3.09 10.93
N ASN A 178 -3.74 -4.08 10.97
CA ASN A 178 -3.58 -4.99 12.11
C ASN A 178 -2.52 -4.55 13.13
N GLY A 179 -1.53 -3.75 12.77
CA GLY A 179 -0.41 -3.43 13.65
C GLY A 179 0.01 -1.96 13.67
N GLY A 180 0.58 -1.53 14.79
CA GLY A 180 1.30 -0.28 14.96
C GLY A 180 0.53 1.00 14.65
N THR A 181 1.28 2.02 14.25
CA THR A 181 0.76 3.32 13.81
C THR A 181 0.75 3.40 12.29
N GLN A 182 -0.39 3.75 11.72
CA GLN A 182 -0.63 3.74 10.28
C GLN A 182 -1.29 5.05 9.85
N TYR A 183 -0.84 5.62 8.72
CA TYR A 183 -1.39 6.84 8.16
C TYR A 183 -1.85 6.61 6.73
N TYR A 184 -3.10 6.93 6.45
CA TYR A 184 -3.72 6.86 5.12
C TYR A 184 -4.13 8.27 4.70
N TYR A 185 -3.58 8.76 3.58
CA TYR A 185 -3.87 10.09 3.07
C TYR A 185 -4.32 10.05 1.62
N LYS A 186 -5.49 10.65 1.35
CA LYS A 186 -6.12 10.69 0.02
C LYS A 186 -6.31 9.31 -0.62
N CYS A 187 -6.46 8.26 0.20
CA CYS A 187 -6.69 6.93 -0.31
C CYS A 187 -8.16 6.72 -0.71
N TYR A 188 -8.35 5.94 -1.78
CA TYR A 188 -9.64 5.40 -2.18
C TYR A 188 -9.73 3.95 -1.73
N ILE A 189 -10.59 3.63 -0.78
CA ILE A 189 -10.71 2.29 -0.19
C ILE A 189 -12.10 1.76 -0.49
N ALA A 190 -12.20 0.63 -1.18
CA ALA A 190 -13.48 0.08 -1.61
C ALA A 190 -13.63 -1.40 -1.26
N GLY A 191 -14.75 -1.72 -0.63
CA GLY A 191 -15.12 -3.07 -0.23
C GLY A 191 -16.59 -3.17 0.18
N ASN A 192 -17.00 -4.26 0.83
CA ASN A 192 -18.41 -4.42 1.22
C ASN A 192 -18.64 -4.91 2.65
N VAL A 193 -18.05 -6.00 3.11
CA VAL A 193 -18.24 -6.52 4.48
C VAL A 193 -16.92 -6.39 5.24
N ASP A 194 -16.96 -5.74 6.40
CA ASP A 194 -15.81 -5.54 7.29
C ASP A 194 -14.57 -5.06 6.52
N PHE A 195 -14.82 -4.16 5.53
CA PHE A 195 -13.80 -3.85 4.54
C PHE A 195 -12.66 -2.97 5.07
N ILE A 196 -12.75 -2.49 6.31
CA ILE A 196 -11.65 -1.92 7.09
C ILE A 196 -11.73 -2.51 8.49
N TYR A 197 -10.72 -3.27 8.90
CA TYR A 197 -10.68 -3.90 10.21
C TYR A 197 -9.24 -4.05 10.74
N GLY A 198 -9.06 -4.50 11.97
CA GLY A 198 -7.74 -4.75 12.55
C GLY A 198 -7.77 -4.89 14.07
N ASN A 199 -6.66 -5.36 14.65
CA ASN A 199 -6.51 -5.54 16.09
C ASN A 199 -5.72 -4.38 16.71
N GLU A 200 -6.40 -3.46 17.40
CA GLU A 200 -5.80 -2.36 18.14
C GLU A 200 -4.79 -1.45 17.40
N PRO A 201 -4.95 -1.20 16.08
CA PRO A 201 -4.07 -0.27 15.39
C PRO A 201 -4.36 1.17 15.79
N ARG A 202 -3.38 2.04 15.59
CA ARG A 202 -3.60 3.49 15.54
C ARG A 202 -3.62 3.93 14.09
N ALA A 203 -4.75 3.74 13.41
CA ALA A 203 -4.91 4.08 12.01
C ALA A 203 -5.59 5.45 11.86
N LEU A 204 -4.93 6.39 11.19
CA LEU A 204 -5.50 7.70 10.86
C LEU A 204 -5.82 7.75 9.36
N PHE A 205 -7.09 7.97 9.04
CA PHE A 205 -7.57 8.19 7.67
C PHE A 205 -7.82 9.69 7.48
N ASN A 206 -7.04 10.32 6.62
CA ASN A 206 -7.10 11.75 6.35
C ASN A 206 -7.44 11.98 4.87
N ASP A 207 -8.54 12.70 4.61
CA ASP A 207 -9.02 13.01 3.25
C ASP A 207 -9.20 11.75 2.37
N CYS A 208 -9.61 10.63 3.00
CA CYS A 208 -9.82 9.36 2.32
C CYS A 208 -11.25 9.20 1.84
N LYS A 209 -11.45 8.49 0.71
CA LYS A 209 -12.76 8.13 0.19
C LYS A 209 -13.03 6.65 0.47
N LEU A 210 -14.00 6.38 1.35
CA LEU A 210 -14.46 5.03 1.68
C LEU A 210 -15.70 4.70 0.84
N VAL A 211 -15.68 3.60 0.10
CA VAL A 211 -16.70 3.28 -0.88
C VAL A 211 -17.24 1.87 -0.67
N PHE A 212 -18.54 1.77 -0.49
CA PHE A 212 -19.24 0.49 -0.50
C PHE A 212 -19.34 -0.06 -1.92
N ARG A 213 -18.90 -1.30 -2.10
CA ARG A 213 -19.13 -2.08 -3.32
C ARG A 213 -20.42 -2.89 -3.16
N TYR A 214 -21.19 -2.96 -4.25
CA TYR A 214 -22.42 -3.77 -4.27
C TYR A 214 -22.13 -5.24 -3.98
N ASN A 215 -23.00 -5.85 -3.16
CA ASN A 215 -22.98 -7.28 -2.86
C ASN A 215 -24.34 -7.86 -3.24
N ALA A 216 -24.37 -8.75 -4.22
CA ALA A 216 -25.61 -9.37 -4.71
C ALA A 216 -26.34 -10.19 -3.63
N ASN A 217 -25.63 -10.69 -2.63
CA ASN A 217 -26.18 -11.55 -1.58
C ASN A 217 -26.65 -10.80 -0.33
N LYS A 218 -26.38 -9.50 -0.23
CA LYS A 218 -26.71 -8.70 0.96
C LYS A 218 -27.13 -7.29 0.57
N ASN A 219 -28.22 -6.82 1.17
CA ASN A 219 -28.68 -5.44 1.03
C ASN A 219 -27.92 -4.44 1.93
N SER A 220 -26.94 -4.92 2.68
CA SER A 220 -26.16 -4.13 3.63
C SER A 220 -24.70 -4.58 3.62
N GLY A 221 -23.80 -3.67 3.96
CA GLY A 221 -22.39 -3.94 4.19
C GLY A 221 -21.95 -3.21 5.46
N TYR A 222 -20.76 -3.52 5.95
CA TYR A 222 -20.18 -2.94 7.16
C TYR A 222 -18.80 -2.40 6.83
N VAL A 223 -18.44 -1.27 7.47
CA VAL A 223 -17.05 -0.76 7.41
C VAL A 223 -16.17 -1.65 8.29
N SER A 224 -16.64 -1.91 9.53
CA SER A 224 -16.02 -2.82 10.50
C SER A 224 -17.06 -3.28 11.52
#